data_fdd1b648c20a570c3b8fd4beb56d0e80
#
_entry.id   fdd1b648c20a570c3b8fd4beb56d0e80
#
_cell.length_a   1.000
_cell.length_b   1.000
_cell.length_c   1.000
_cell.angle_alpha   90.00
_cell.angle_beta   90.00
_cell.angle_gamma   90.00
#
_symmetry.space_group_name_H-M   'P 1'
#
loop_
_entity.id
_entity.type
_entity.pdbx_description
1 polymer ?
#
loop_
_entity_poly.entity_id
_entity_poly.type
_entity_poly.pdbx_seq_one_letter_code
_entity_poly.pdbx_strand_id
1 'polypeptide(L)'
;MMIGRSVASLFAATAMMLVAPAAKAADVGIEAAPAEAAIPGREWTFSVAPYLWGAGLEGDVGLFGRDPVEIDMSFGDIFDNLRFGGMVVAEAHNGTWGVVVDVIYVNIEDEESVTRPIAGVPVSLAASVETSSLTATIMGEYRAVSRPTATIDLMAGARIWSVDNDIDISLSAGGAPLAALSGSDGSTWVDPIVGIKGRVNINPSWYVTGWGMVGGFGAASDVTWDVFGGVGYQWNEWLSLVAGYRALGVDYENDGFVYDVVQQGPVLGAVMKF
;
A
#
# COMPACT_ATOMS: atom_id res chain seq x y z
N MET A 1 20.68 8.63 -30.88
CA MET A 1 19.92 7.76 -31.81
C MET A 1 18.86 7.08 -30.97
N MET A 2 17.67 7.52 -31.18
CA MET A 2 16.42 7.22 -30.46
C MET A 2 16.17 5.74 -30.23
N ILE A 3 15.70 5.36 -29.06
CA ILE A 3 14.59 4.38 -28.93
C ILE A 3 13.84 4.74 -27.63
N GLY A 4 12.83 5.61 -27.77
CA GLY A 4 11.75 5.69 -26.81
C GLY A 4 10.88 4.44 -26.94
N ARG A 5 10.65 3.73 -25.87
CA ARG A 5 9.60 2.72 -25.77
C ARG A 5 8.59 3.18 -24.74
N SER A 6 7.55 3.79 -25.26
CA SER A 6 6.28 3.99 -24.56
C SER A 6 5.79 2.65 -24.01
N VAL A 7 5.72 2.53 -22.68
CA VAL A 7 5.00 1.46 -22.00
C VAL A 7 3.58 1.95 -21.73
N ALA A 8 2.87 2.24 -22.82
CA ALA A 8 1.43 2.45 -22.82
C ALA A 8 0.82 1.32 -23.63
N SER A 9 0.63 0.17 -23.06
CA SER A 9 -0.29 -0.89 -23.55
C SER A 9 -0.01 -2.18 -22.80
N LEU A 10 -0.77 -2.52 -21.76
CA LEU A 10 -1.34 -3.85 -21.51
C LEU A 10 -2.11 -3.87 -20.19
N PHE A 11 -3.24 -3.19 -20.14
CA PHE A 11 -4.33 -3.62 -19.26
C PHE A 11 -5.55 -3.94 -20.12
N ALA A 12 -5.44 -5.04 -20.88
CA ALA A 12 -6.60 -5.72 -21.42
C ALA A 12 -7.17 -6.56 -20.28
N ALA A 13 -8.13 -6.02 -19.54
CA ALA A 13 -8.96 -6.77 -18.62
C ALA A 13 -9.73 -7.83 -19.43
N THR A 14 -9.25 -9.06 -19.41
CA THR A 14 -9.99 -10.22 -19.90
C THR A 14 -11.12 -10.50 -18.90
N ALA A 15 -12.26 -9.86 -19.12
CA ALA A 15 -13.51 -10.26 -18.50
C ALA A 15 -13.89 -11.64 -18.99
N MET A 16 -13.60 -12.67 -18.21
CA MET A 16 -14.00 -14.04 -18.47
C MET A 16 -15.50 -14.14 -18.21
N MET A 17 -16.32 -13.98 -19.25
CA MET A 17 -17.75 -14.28 -19.21
C MET A 17 -17.90 -15.79 -19.03
N LEU A 18 -18.22 -16.24 -17.84
CA LEU A 18 -18.76 -17.57 -17.60
C LEU A 18 -20.20 -17.59 -18.15
N VAL A 19 -20.35 -18.16 -19.34
CA VAL A 19 -21.65 -18.54 -19.86
C VAL A 19 -22.08 -19.81 -19.12
N ALA A 20 -23.01 -19.66 -18.16
CA ALA A 20 -23.67 -20.79 -17.52
C ALA A 20 -24.72 -21.37 -18.47
N PRO A 21 -24.80 -22.69 -18.65
CA PRO A 21 -25.90 -23.30 -19.41
C PRO A 21 -27.22 -23.12 -18.67
N ALA A 22 -28.24 -22.69 -19.39
CA ALA A 22 -29.60 -22.60 -18.88
C ALA A 22 -30.15 -23.97 -18.52
N ALA A 23 -30.14 -24.34 -17.25
CA ALA A 23 -30.89 -25.48 -16.74
C ALA A 23 -32.36 -25.05 -16.61
N LYS A 24 -33.27 -25.77 -17.28
CA LYS A 24 -34.73 -25.61 -17.12
C LYS A 24 -35.09 -25.99 -15.69
N ALA A 25 -35.48 -24.98 -14.89
CA ALA A 25 -36.04 -25.20 -13.57
C ALA A 25 -37.42 -25.83 -13.70
N ALA A 26 -37.62 -27.00 -13.08
CA ALA A 26 -38.92 -27.54 -12.77
C ALA A 26 -39.57 -26.62 -11.72
N ASP A 27 -40.83 -26.28 -11.97
CA ASP A 27 -41.68 -25.47 -11.11
C ASP A 27 -41.93 -26.22 -9.79
N VAL A 28 -41.16 -25.89 -8.77
CA VAL A 28 -41.43 -26.25 -7.37
C VAL A 28 -41.85 -24.97 -6.70
N GLY A 29 -43.15 -24.85 -6.39
CA GLY A 29 -43.71 -23.74 -5.65
C GLY A 29 -42.99 -23.57 -4.32
N ILE A 30 -42.03 -22.69 -4.30
CA ILE A 30 -41.42 -22.19 -3.06
C ILE A 30 -42.34 -21.06 -2.59
N GLU A 31 -43.12 -21.34 -1.59
CA GLU A 31 -43.82 -20.34 -0.79
C GLU A 31 -42.77 -19.32 -0.35
N ALA A 32 -42.91 -18.08 -0.84
CA ALA A 32 -42.00 -16.99 -0.53
C ALA A 32 -41.96 -16.82 0.99
N ALA A 33 -40.81 -17.14 1.59
CA ALA A 33 -40.55 -16.76 2.96
C ALA A 33 -40.84 -15.27 3.11
N PRO A 34 -41.53 -14.82 4.19
CA PRO A 34 -41.82 -13.41 4.37
C PRO A 34 -40.53 -12.64 4.30
N ALA A 35 -40.54 -11.57 3.49
CA ALA A 35 -39.41 -10.65 3.41
C ALA A 35 -39.06 -10.23 4.85
N GLU A 36 -37.94 -10.66 5.34
CA GLU A 36 -37.46 -10.29 6.67
C GLU A 36 -37.39 -8.77 6.68
N ALA A 37 -38.26 -8.16 7.46
CA ALA A 37 -38.37 -6.72 7.58
C ALA A 37 -36.99 -6.20 7.95
N ALA A 38 -36.50 -5.23 7.17
CA ALA A 38 -35.22 -4.58 7.42
C ALA A 38 -35.15 -4.19 8.91
N ILE A 39 -34.27 -4.85 9.66
CA ILE A 39 -34.07 -4.56 11.07
C ILE A 39 -33.45 -3.17 11.14
N PRO A 40 -34.11 -2.15 11.74
CA PRO A 40 -33.48 -0.85 11.95
C PRO A 40 -32.41 -0.99 13.01
N GLY A 41 -31.16 -0.66 12.64
CA GLY A 41 -30.03 -0.63 13.56
C GLY A 41 -29.15 -1.88 13.50
N ARG A 42 -28.46 -2.11 12.37
CA ARG A 42 -27.29 -2.99 12.38
C ARG A 42 -26.24 -2.33 13.26
N GLU A 43 -25.82 -3.05 14.30
CA GLU A 43 -24.74 -2.63 15.17
C GLU A 43 -23.45 -2.47 14.34
N TRP A 44 -22.70 -1.43 14.64
CA TRP A 44 -21.39 -1.23 14.05
C TRP A 44 -20.41 -2.30 14.55
N THR A 45 -19.72 -2.92 13.64
CA THR A 45 -18.64 -3.85 13.90
C THR A 45 -17.33 -3.13 13.62
N PHE A 46 -16.39 -3.24 14.52
CA PHE A 46 -15.06 -2.64 14.40
C PHE A 46 -14.02 -3.73 14.21
N SER A 47 -13.03 -3.47 13.36
CA SER A 47 -11.86 -4.33 13.26
C SER A 47 -10.60 -3.50 13.16
N VAL A 48 -9.51 -4.03 13.72
CA VAL A 48 -8.17 -3.48 13.62
C VAL A 48 -7.23 -4.60 13.22
N ALA A 49 -6.40 -4.35 12.25
CA ALA A 49 -5.47 -5.32 11.69
C ALA A 49 -4.06 -4.72 11.60
N PRO A 50 -3.23 -4.80 12.65
CA PRO A 50 -1.80 -4.60 12.49
C PRO A 50 -1.24 -5.66 11.53
N TYR A 51 -0.32 -5.24 10.67
CA TYR A 51 0.30 -6.12 9.70
C TYR A 51 1.77 -5.77 9.47
N LEU A 52 2.51 -6.73 8.94
CA LEU A 52 3.85 -6.58 8.40
C LEU A 52 3.78 -6.75 6.89
N TRP A 53 4.42 -5.85 6.16
CA TRP A 53 4.55 -5.92 4.72
C TRP A 53 6.03 -5.93 4.35
N GLY A 54 6.50 -7.06 3.86
CA GLY A 54 7.87 -7.26 3.40
C GLY A 54 8.07 -6.73 1.99
N ALA A 55 7.80 -5.43 1.79
CA ALA A 55 7.91 -4.80 0.48
C ALA A 55 9.36 -4.47 0.11
N GLY A 56 9.74 -4.73 -1.15
CA GLY A 56 10.80 -4.03 -1.83
C GLY A 56 10.26 -2.75 -2.47
N LEU A 57 11.14 -1.88 -2.94
CA LEU A 57 10.85 -0.62 -3.63
C LEU A 57 11.63 -0.58 -4.95
N GLU A 58 10.95 -0.38 -6.07
CA GLU A 58 11.53 -0.31 -7.41
C GLU A 58 10.92 0.88 -8.15
N GLY A 59 11.75 1.66 -8.87
CA GLY A 59 11.31 2.77 -9.70
C GLY A 59 12.27 3.94 -9.76
N ASP A 60 11.76 5.12 -10.10
CA ASP A 60 12.53 6.34 -10.30
C ASP A 60 12.25 7.38 -9.21
N VAL A 61 13.30 7.89 -8.56
CA VAL A 61 13.23 8.94 -7.55
C VAL A 61 14.11 10.12 -7.97
N GLY A 62 13.52 11.31 -8.04
CA GLY A 62 14.20 12.57 -8.34
C GLY A 62 14.04 13.55 -7.17
N LEU A 63 15.17 14.11 -6.72
CA LEU A 63 15.23 15.08 -5.62
C LEU A 63 15.94 16.36 -6.08
N PHE A 64 15.60 17.50 -5.49
CA PHE A 64 16.25 18.80 -5.71
C PHE A 64 16.23 19.26 -7.18
N GLY A 65 15.23 18.86 -7.96
CA GLY A 65 15.13 19.19 -9.39
C GLY A 65 16.21 18.57 -10.25
N ARG A 66 16.81 17.48 -9.82
CA ARG A 66 17.79 16.69 -10.59
C ARG A 66 17.10 15.60 -11.38
N ASP A 67 17.79 15.09 -12.40
CA ASP A 67 17.34 13.94 -13.17
C ASP A 67 17.06 12.76 -12.21
N PRO A 68 15.91 12.07 -12.37
CA PRO A 68 15.57 10.92 -11.53
C PRO A 68 16.62 9.81 -11.63
N VAL A 69 16.78 9.09 -10.54
CA VAL A 69 17.67 7.93 -10.43
C VAL A 69 16.82 6.69 -10.22
N GLU A 70 17.08 5.67 -11.01
CA GLU A 70 16.46 4.36 -10.84
C GLU A 70 16.95 3.73 -9.53
N ILE A 71 16.01 3.31 -8.69
CA ILE A 71 16.26 2.61 -7.43
C ILE A 71 15.63 1.22 -7.49
N ASP A 72 16.33 0.23 -6.92
CA ASP A 72 15.87 -1.14 -6.74
C ASP A 72 16.35 -1.61 -5.37
N MET A 73 15.46 -1.52 -4.39
CA MET A 73 15.73 -1.90 -3.00
C MET A 73 14.92 -3.14 -2.65
N SER A 74 15.60 -4.22 -2.34
CA SER A 74 14.95 -5.41 -1.83
C SER A 74 14.36 -5.17 -0.43
N PHE A 75 13.42 -6.01 0.00
CA PHE A 75 12.94 -5.98 1.39
C PHE A 75 14.09 -6.12 2.41
N GLY A 76 15.12 -6.92 2.08
CA GLY A 76 16.29 -7.08 2.95
C GLY A 76 17.04 -5.76 3.16
N ASP A 77 17.28 -5.02 2.09
CA ASP A 77 17.98 -3.71 2.13
C ASP A 77 17.17 -2.70 2.97
N ILE A 78 15.84 -2.67 2.79
CA ILE A 78 14.95 -1.82 3.58
C ILE A 78 14.94 -2.24 5.05
N PHE A 79 14.90 -3.54 5.34
CA PHE A 79 14.85 -4.06 6.70
C PHE A 79 16.15 -3.83 7.47
N ASP A 80 17.29 -3.95 6.81
CA ASP A 80 18.62 -3.74 7.42
C ASP A 80 18.84 -2.27 7.83
N ASN A 81 18.21 -1.33 7.11
CA ASN A 81 18.27 0.11 7.34
C ASN A 81 17.03 0.68 8.06
N LEU A 82 16.11 -0.20 8.50
CA LEU A 82 14.85 0.20 9.11
C LEU A 82 15.05 0.73 10.53
N ARG A 83 14.74 2.00 10.76
CA ARG A 83 14.68 2.60 12.10
C ARG A 83 13.35 2.34 12.79
N PHE A 84 12.27 2.55 12.04
CA PHE A 84 10.92 2.32 12.52
C PHE A 84 9.96 2.00 11.37
N GLY A 85 9.04 1.06 11.59
CA GLY A 85 7.94 0.75 10.67
C GLY A 85 6.68 0.40 11.43
N GLY A 86 5.54 0.93 10.98
CA GLY A 86 4.24 0.64 11.56
C GLY A 86 3.16 0.60 10.50
N MET A 87 2.35 -0.48 10.50
CA MET A 87 1.32 -0.67 9.50
C MET A 87 0.05 -1.19 10.14
N VAL A 88 -1.07 -0.55 9.82
CA VAL A 88 -2.37 -0.93 10.41
C VAL A 88 -3.52 -0.61 9.47
N VAL A 89 -4.46 -1.55 9.35
CA VAL A 89 -5.78 -1.31 8.78
C VAL A 89 -6.81 -1.27 9.90
N ALA A 90 -7.69 -0.29 9.88
CA ALA A 90 -8.87 -0.22 10.75
C ALA A 90 -10.12 -0.09 9.91
N GLU A 91 -11.18 -0.79 10.30
CA GLU A 91 -12.47 -0.77 9.59
C GLU A 91 -13.61 -0.67 10.60
N ALA A 92 -14.61 0.14 10.27
CA ALA A 92 -15.90 0.19 10.93
C ALA A 92 -16.99 -0.05 9.89
N HIS A 93 -17.89 -1.01 10.12
CA HIS A 93 -18.91 -1.38 9.14
C HIS A 93 -20.23 -1.75 9.81
N ASN A 94 -21.37 -1.26 9.28
CA ASN A 94 -22.71 -1.57 9.80
C ASN A 94 -23.49 -2.61 8.95
N GLY A 95 -22.76 -3.31 8.07
CA GLY A 95 -23.34 -4.29 7.14
C GLY A 95 -23.83 -3.72 5.81
N THR A 96 -23.96 -2.40 5.67
CA THR A 96 -24.28 -1.72 4.40
C THR A 96 -23.24 -0.66 4.08
N TRP A 97 -22.90 0.18 5.05
CA TRP A 97 -21.91 1.24 4.94
C TRP A 97 -20.75 0.98 5.89
N GLY A 98 -19.57 1.37 5.49
CA GLY A 98 -18.37 1.28 6.28
C GLY A 98 -17.40 2.40 5.98
N VAL A 99 -16.35 2.43 6.79
CA VAL A 99 -15.16 3.25 6.58
C VAL A 99 -13.95 2.38 6.85
N VAL A 100 -12.99 2.42 5.96
CA VAL A 100 -11.67 1.77 6.13
C VAL A 100 -10.58 2.82 6.13
N VAL A 101 -9.61 2.63 7.00
CA VAL A 101 -8.39 3.43 7.09
C VAL A 101 -7.21 2.47 7.05
N ASP A 102 -6.24 2.73 6.17
CA ASP A 102 -4.97 2.01 6.10
C ASP A 102 -3.83 3.01 6.27
N VAL A 103 -2.95 2.76 7.22
CA VAL A 103 -1.79 3.61 7.50
C VAL A 103 -0.52 2.78 7.42
N ILE A 104 0.42 3.26 6.62
CA ILE A 104 1.77 2.72 6.48
C ILE A 104 2.73 3.85 6.82
N TYR A 105 3.60 3.61 7.78
CA TYR A 105 4.70 4.51 8.12
C TYR A 105 6.01 3.73 8.12
N VAL A 106 7.00 4.24 7.41
CA VAL A 106 8.35 3.66 7.34
C VAL A 106 9.37 4.79 7.46
N ASN A 107 10.37 4.59 8.31
CA ASN A 107 11.54 5.45 8.40
C ASN A 107 12.79 4.58 8.27
N ILE A 108 13.62 4.89 7.29
CA ILE A 108 14.89 4.20 7.01
C ILE A 108 16.04 5.21 7.05
N GLU A 109 17.21 4.77 7.48
CA GLU A 109 18.43 5.56 7.47
C GLU A 109 19.58 4.69 6.96
N ASP A 110 20.25 5.18 5.94
CA ASP A 110 21.44 4.55 5.37
C ASP A 110 22.65 5.45 5.59
N GLU A 111 23.70 4.92 6.19
CA GLU A 111 24.95 5.63 6.50
C GLU A 111 26.12 4.96 5.80
N GLU A 112 26.79 5.68 4.93
CA GLU A 112 28.03 5.23 4.31
C GLU A 112 29.21 6.11 4.69
N SER A 113 30.36 5.50 4.95
CA SER A 113 31.57 6.23 5.21
C SER A 113 32.79 5.60 4.52
N VAL A 114 33.63 6.44 3.93
CA VAL A 114 34.87 6.03 3.29
C VAL A 114 36.03 6.83 3.91
N THR A 115 37.00 6.11 4.47
CA THR A 115 38.23 6.72 5.01
C THR A 115 39.45 6.33 4.18
N ARG A 116 40.21 7.32 3.74
CA ARG A 116 41.48 7.10 3.00
C ARG A 116 42.60 7.94 3.59
N PRO A 117 43.81 7.39 3.78
CA PRO A 117 44.95 8.17 4.21
C PRO A 117 45.47 9.06 3.05
N ILE A 118 45.49 10.37 3.27
CA ILE A 118 46.12 11.36 2.36
C ILE A 118 47.32 11.96 3.09
N ALA A 119 48.50 11.77 2.55
CA ALA A 119 49.74 12.20 3.17
C ALA A 119 49.95 11.73 4.64
N GLY A 120 49.41 10.53 4.97
CA GLY A 120 49.50 9.96 6.33
C GLY A 120 48.43 10.45 7.29
N VAL A 121 47.54 11.33 6.87
CA VAL A 121 46.39 11.78 7.66
C VAL A 121 45.13 11.04 7.18
N PRO A 122 44.33 10.40 8.08
CA PRO A 122 43.08 9.80 7.69
C PRO A 122 42.08 10.89 7.30
N VAL A 123 41.55 10.83 6.06
CA VAL A 123 40.48 11.68 5.57
C VAL A 123 39.24 10.82 5.41
N SER A 124 38.16 11.21 6.08
CA SER A 124 36.91 10.50 6.07
C SER A 124 35.80 11.35 5.40
N LEU A 125 35.12 10.75 4.45
CA LEU A 125 33.87 11.26 3.88
C LEU A 125 32.72 10.36 4.40
N ALA A 126 31.77 10.93 5.08
CA ALA A 126 30.55 10.23 5.49
C ALA A 126 29.32 10.88 4.84
N ALA A 127 28.41 10.05 4.41
CA ALA A 127 27.09 10.44 3.90
C ALA A 127 26.02 9.66 4.64
N SER A 128 24.95 10.34 5.06
CA SER A 128 23.75 9.76 5.65
C SER A 128 22.55 10.22 4.85
N VAL A 129 21.65 9.29 4.57
CA VAL A 129 20.35 9.54 3.94
C VAL A 129 19.27 8.97 4.82
N GLU A 130 18.41 9.85 5.36
CA GLU A 130 17.23 9.44 6.11
C GLU A 130 16.00 9.67 5.24
N THR A 131 15.16 8.65 5.07
CA THR A 131 13.90 8.73 4.33
C THR A 131 12.74 8.36 5.24
N SER A 132 11.78 9.26 5.38
CA SER A 132 10.51 9.03 6.06
C SER A 132 9.38 8.98 5.04
N SER A 133 8.57 7.92 5.07
CA SER A 133 7.41 7.76 4.20
C SER A 133 6.16 7.45 5.01
N LEU A 134 5.11 8.22 4.79
CA LEU A 134 3.77 8.01 5.31
C LEU A 134 2.79 7.86 4.15
N THR A 135 2.05 6.75 4.14
CA THR A 135 0.91 6.55 3.25
C THR A 135 -0.32 6.31 4.11
N ALA A 136 -1.33 7.18 4.00
CA ALA A 136 -2.60 7.05 4.72
C ALA A 136 -3.76 7.05 3.73
N THR A 137 -4.54 5.96 3.70
CA THR A 137 -5.71 5.80 2.83
C THR A 137 -6.96 5.81 3.68
N ILE A 138 -7.95 6.64 3.35
CA ILE A 138 -9.26 6.71 4.02
C ILE A 138 -10.34 6.56 2.97
N MET A 139 -11.20 5.54 3.10
CA MET A 139 -12.25 5.26 2.13
C MET A 139 -13.57 4.96 2.82
N GLY A 140 -14.65 5.50 2.27
CA GLY A 140 -16.01 5.05 2.53
C GLY A 140 -16.29 3.76 1.76
N GLU A 141 -17.06 2.87 2.35
CA GLU A 141 -17.42 1.56 1.79
C GLU A 141 -18.92 1.41 1.65
N TYR A 142 -19.35 0.82 0.55
CA TYR A 142 -20.73 0.40 0.32
C TYR A 142 -20.77 -1.08 -0.03
N ARG A 143 -21.49 -1.88 0.77
CA ARG A 143 -21.65 -3.31 0.55
C ARG A 143 -22.61 -3.60 -0.59
N ALA A 144 -22.05 -3.82 -1.79
CA ALA A 144 -22.79 -4.13 -3.00
C ALA A 144 -23.28 -5.59 -3.02
N VAL A 145 -22.52 -6.52 -2.43
CA VAL A 145 -22.89 -7.93 -2.32
C VAL A 145 -22.74 -8.37 -0.87
N SER A 146 -23.84 -8.90 -0.31
CA SER A 146 -23.88 -9.48 1.03
C SER A 146 -24.50 -10.87 0.98
N ARG A 147 -23.63 -11.91 0.95
CA ARG A 147 -24.04 -13.31 0.97
C ARG A 147 -23.34 -14.01 2.13
N PRO A 148 -23.86 -15.12 2.66
CA PRO A 148 -23.21 -15.87 3.74
C PRO A 148 -21.78 -16.32 3.40
N THR A 149 -21.52 -16.59 2.11
CA THR A 149 -20.23 -17.08 1.63
C THR A 149 -19.37 -16.00 1.00
N ALA A 150 -19.90 -14.82 0.66
CA ALA A 150 -19.16 -13.79 -0.06
C ALA A 150 -19.68 -12.39 0.22
N THR A 151 -18.75 -11.44 0.36
CA THR A 151 -19.06 -10.00 0.40
C THR A 151 -18.23 -9.28 -0.66
N ILE A 152 -18.81 -8.21 -1.23
CA ILE A 152 -18.14 -7.27 -2.11
C ILE A 152 -18.52 -5.87 -1.68
N ASP A 153 -17.51 -5.04 -1.41
CA ASP A 153 -17.65 -3.64 -1.04
C ASP A 153 -17.06 -2.76 -2.15
N LEU A 154 -17.79 -1.75 -2.56
CA LEU A 154 -17.31 -0.67 -3.41
C LEU A 154 -16.74 0.41 -2.51
N MET A 155 -15.60 0.98 -2.89
CA MET A 155 -14.88 1.93 -2.06
C MET A 155 -14.59 3.22 -2.82
N ALA A 156 -14.65 4.35 -2.11
CA ALA A 156 -14.21 5.65 -2.63
C ALA A 156 -13.68 6.52 -1.49
N GLY A 157 -12.62 7.28 -1.75
CA GLY A 157 -12.00 8.11 -0.74
C GLY A 157 -10.75 8.82 -1.22
N ALA A 158 -9.78 8.95 -0.34
CA ALA A 158 -8.53 9.62 -0.61
C ALA A 158 -7.33 8.88 -0.02
N ARG A 159 -6.18 9.03 -0.66
CA ARG A 159 -4.87 8.60 -0.19
C ARG A 159 -3.98 9.82 -0.01
N ILE A 160 -3.38 9.92 1.16
CA ILE A 160 -2.39 10.92 1.51
C ILE A 160 -1.02 10.26 1.44
N TRP A 161 -0.10 10.90 0.76
CA TRP A 161 1.31 10.56 0.74
C TRP A 161 2.11 11.67 1.37
N SER A 162 3.13 11.34 2.16
CA SER A 162 4.18 12.25 2.60
C SER A 162 5.50 11.51 2.52
N VAL A 163 6.43 12.02 1.75
CA VAL A 163 7.78 11.48 1.59
C VAL A 163 8.74 12.60 1.86
N ASP A 164 9.61 12.42 2.84
CA ASP A 164 10.61 13.39 3.27
C ASP A 164 11.98 12.71 3.25
N ASN A 165 12.97 13.37 2.67
CA ASN A 165 14.35 12.89 2.56
C ASN A 165 15.29 13.93 3.13
N ASP A 166 16.13 13.53 4.08
CA ASP A 166 17.20 14.32 4.68
C ASP A 166 18.55 13.72 4.27
N ILE A 167 19.46 14.55 3.75
CA ILE A 167 20.78 14.15 3.30
C ILE A 167 21.82 14.95 4.06
N ASP A 168 22.74 14.27 4.74
CA ASP A 168 23.88 14.84 5.43
C ASP A 168 25.19 14.30 4.87
N ILE A 169 26.08 15.18 4.46
CA ILE A 169 27.41 14.84 3.97
C ILE A 169 28.45 15.55 4.85
N SER A 170 29.42 14.81 5.37
CA SER A 170 30.50 15.36 6.19
C SER A 170 31.88 14.92 5.73
N LEU A 171 32.81 15.84 5.79
CA LEU A 171 34.25 15.61 5.50
C LEU A 171 35.08 15.92 6.75
N SER A 172 35.95 15.00 7.13
CA SER A 172 36.85 15.18 8.25
C SER A 172 38.30 14.74 7.92
N ALA A 173 39.28 15.30 8.58
CA ALA A 173 40.68 14.90 8.45
C ALA A 173 41.34 14.84 9.83
N GLY A 174 42.02 13.73 10.14
CA GLY A 174 42.63 13.51 11.46
C GLY A 174 41.66 13.57 12.61
N GLY A 175 40.37 13.30 12.38
CA GLY A 175 39.29 13.41 13.36
C GLY A 175 38.72 14.84 13.52
N ALA A 176 39.24 15.83 12.82
CA ALA A 176 38.72 17.20 12.83
C ALA A 176 37.73 17.42 11.67
N PRO A 177 36.53 18.04 11.88
CA PRO A 177 35.64 18.35 10.80
C PRO A 177 36.23 19.42 9.87
N LEU A 178 36.11 19.22 8.57
CA LEU A 178 36.56 20.16 7.54
C LEU A 178 35.37 20.84 6.83
N ALA A 179 34.36 20.07 6.52
CA ALA A 179 33.18 20.57 5.85
C ALA A 179 31.94 19.69 6.21
N ALA A 180 30.80 20.30 6.22
CA ALA A 180 29.51 19.62 6.31
C ALA A 180 28.52 20.30 5.35
N LEU A 181 27.67 19.49 4.72
CA LEU A 181 26.59 19.92 3.85
C LEU A 181 25.35 19.12 4.23
N SER A 182 24.23 19.79 4.43
CA SER A 182 22.93 19.15 4.66
C SER A 182 21.89 19.71 3.70
N GLY A 183 20.92 18.90 3.36
CA GLY A 183 19.78 19.30 2.55
C GLY A 183 18.60 18.40 2.82
N SER A 184 17.38 18.94 2.73
CA SER A 184 16.16 18.18 2.80
C SER A 184 15.29 18.47 1.59
N ASP A 185 14.59 17.45 1.10
CA ASP A 185 13.62 17.54 0.02
C ASP A 185 12.52 16.51 0.24
N GLY A 186 11.28 16.90 -0.07
CA GLY A 186 10.14 16.03 0.13
C GLY A 186 8.87 16.61 -0.43
N SER A 187 7.83 15.81 -0.45
CA SER A 187 6.51 16.23 -0.91
C SER A 187 5.39 15.55 -0.14
N THR A 188 4.29 16.29 0.02
CA THR A 188 3.04 15.76 0.56
C THR A 188 1.92 16.05 -0.42
N TRP A 189 1.19 15.00 -0.80
CA TRP A 189 0.07 15.14 -1.74
C TRP A 189 -1.11 14.26 -1.38
N VAL A 190 -2.24 14.50 -2.03
CA VAL A 190 -3.50 13.78 -1.79
C VAL A 190 -4.12 13.38 -3.12
N ASP A 191 -4.39 12.09 -3.27
CA ASP A 191 -5.03 11.51 -4.43
C ASP A 191 -6.46 11.07 -4.14
N PRO A 192 -7.43 11.38 -4.99
CA PRO A 192 -8.71 10.70 -4.99
C PRO A 192 -8.51 9.24 -5.40
N ILE A 193 -9.20 8.32 -4.72
CA ILE A 193 -9.05 6.89 -4.97
C ILE A 193 -10.41 6.19 -4.95
N VAL A 194 -10.59 5.21 -5.84
CA VAL A 194 -11.73 4.32 -5.87
C VAL A 194 -11.28 2.87 -5.89
N GLY A 195 -12.12 1.96 -5.43
CA GLY A 195 -11.72 0.56 -5.39
C GLY A 195 -12.87 -0.40 -5.11
N ILE A 196 -12.47 -1.65 -5.04
CA ILE A 196 -13.33 -2.77 -4.70
C ILE A 196 -12.60 -3.67 -3.71
N LYS A 197 -13.30 -4.11 -2.67
CA LYS A 197 -12.84 -5.09 -1.69
C LYS A 197 -13.75 -6.30 -1.71
N GLY A 198 -13.17 -7.48 -1.57
CA GLY A 198 -13.94 -8.72 -1.54
C GLY A 198 -13.44 -9.70 -0.49
N ARG A 199 -14.38 -10.51 0.00
CA ARG A 199 -14.09 -11.65 0.87
C ARG A 199 -14.97 -12.83 0.45
N VAL A 200 -14.37 -14.02 0.35
CA VAL A 200 -15.06 -15.28 0.09
C VAL A 200 -14.70 -16.29 1.17
N ASN A 201 -15.69 -16.79 1.90
CA ASN A 201 -15.51 -17.83 2.91
C ASN A 201 -15.50 -19.19 2.20
N ILE A 202 -14.38 -19.92 2.29
CA ILE A 202 -14.23 -21.28 1.75
C ILE A 202 -14.92 -22.28 2.67
N ASN A 203 -14.73 -22.09 3.97
CA ASN A 203 -15.36 -22.87 5.04
C ASN A 203 -15.38 -22.01 6.33
N PRO A 204 -15.88 -22.48 7.49
CA PRO A 204 -15.96 -21.69 8.71
C PRO A 204 -14.63 -21.11 9.19
N SER A 205 -13.49 -21.75 8.85
CA SER A 205 -12.16 -21.34 9.32
C SER A 205 -11.34 -20.63 8.26
N TRP A 206 -11.56 -20.90 6.97
CA TRP A 206 -10.71 -20.37 5.89
C TRP A 206 -11.49 -19.45 4.97
N TYR A 207 -10.87 -18.33 4.60
CA TYR A 207 -11.40 -17.37 3.63
C TYR A 207 -10.31 -16.81 2.73
N VAL A 208 -10.73 -16.30 1.56
CA VAL A 208 -9.91 -15.49 0.67
C VAL A 208 -10.40 -14.06 0.77
N THR A 209 -9.50 -13.10 0.78
CA THR A 209 -9.82 -11.67 0.81
C THR A 209 -8.86 -10.90 -0.08
N GLY A 210 -9.28 -9.74 -0.55
CA GLY A 210 -8.44 -8.87 -1.34
C GLY A 210 -9.12 -7.57 -1.70
N TRP A 211 -8.34 -6.65 -2.22
CA TRP A 211 -8.80 -5.39 -2.81
C TRP A 211 -8.04 -5.02 -4.06
N GLY A 212 -8.64 -4.18 -4.86
CA GLY A 212 -8.01 -3.48 -5.96
C GLY A 212 -8.48 -2.02 -5.94
N MET A 213 -7.55 -1.10 -6.00
CA MET A 213 -7.78 0.34 -5.94
C MET A 213 -7.02 1.04 -7.05
N VAL A 214 -7.57 2.15 -7.54
CA VAL A 214 -6.94 3.03 -8.52
C VAL A 214 -7.30 4.48 -8.19
N GLY A 215 -6.37 5.40 -8.42
CA GLY A 215 -6.54 6.80 -8.09
C GLY A 215 -5.52 7.69 -8.78
N GLY A 216 -5.33 8.90 -8.25
CA GLY A 216 -4.52 9.96 -8.84
C GLY A 216 -5.31 10.72 -9.88
N PHE A 217 -5.52 10.12 -11.05
CA PHE A 217 -6.27 10.68 -12.19
C PHE A 217 -5.78 12.07 -12.61
N GLY A 218 -4.50 12.38 -12.37
CA GLY A 218 -3.91 13.69 -12.61
C GLY A 218 -4.38 14.80 -11.65
N ALA A 219 -4.95 14.44 -10.48
CA ALA A 219 -5.32 15.43 -9.46
C ALA A 219 -4.10 15.89 -8.67
N ALA A 220 -3.25 14.94 -8.27
CA ALA A 220 -1.90 15.17 -7.76
C ALA A 220 -0.95 14.17 -8.44
N SER A 221 -1.07 12.86 -8.17
CA SER A 221 -0.37 11.84 -8.95
C SER A 221 -1.02 11.64 -10.33
N ASP A 222 -0.24 11.31 -11.33
CA ASP A 222 -0.76 10.87 -12.62
C ASP A 222 -1.59 9.60 -12.43
N VAL A 223 -1.04 8.63 -11.70
CA VAL A 223 -1.74 7.42 -11.29
C VAL A 223 -1.22 6.90 -9.96
N THR A 224 -2.13 6.38 -9.13
CA THR A 224 -1.79 5.50 -8.01
C THR A 224 -2.68 4.26 -8.05
N TRP A 225 -2.14 3.12 -7.67
CA TRP A 225 -2.89 1.87 -7.65
C TRP A 225 -2.43 0.97 -6.50
N ASP A 226 -3.30 0.06 -6.06
CA ASP A 226 -3.03 -0.82 -4.93
C ASP A 226 -3.81 -2.12 -5.10
N VAL A 227 -3.12 -3.22 -5.08
CA VAL A 227 -3.71 -4.56 -5.21
C VAL A 227 -3.21 -5.44 -4.08
N PHE A 228 -4.14 -6.08 -3.41
CA PHE A 228 -3.86 -7.09 -2.38
C PHE A 228 -4.70 -8.34 -2.62
N GLY A 229 -4.09 -9.49 -2.41
CA GLY A 229 -4.78 -10.78 -2.36
C GLY A 229 -4.19 -11.66 -1.26
N GLY A 230 -5.06 -12.28 -0.46
CA GLY A 230 -4.60 -13.07 0.67
C GLY A 230 -5.59 -14.16 1.10
N VAL A 231 -5.06 -15.08 1.90
CA VAL A 231 -5.80 -16.13 2.56
C VAL A 231 -5.84 -15.84 4.05
N GLY A 232 -7.03 -15.93 4.64
CA GLY A 232 -7.24 -15.72 6.06
C GLY A 232 -7.67 -17.02 6.76
N TYR A 233 -7.22 -17.16 8.00
CA TYR A 233 -7.61 -18.24 8.90
C TYR A 233 -8.29 -17.64 10.14
N GLN A 234 -9.57 -17.96 10.35
CA GLN A 234 -10.33 -17.58 11.51
C GLN A 234 -9.93 -18.46 12.69
N TRP A 235 -9.15 -17.92 13.61
CA TRP A 235 -8.68 -18.63 14.79
C TRP A 235 -9.79 -18.81 15.82
N ASN A 236 -10.55 -17.74 16.06
CA ASN A 236 -11.73 -17.71 16.92
C ASN A 236 -12.68 -16.56 16.49
N GLU A 237 -13.72 -16.27 17.25
CA GLU A 237 -14.74 -15.27 16.90
C GLU A 237 -14.19 -13.85 16.72
N TRP A 238 -13.15 -13.49 17.46
CA TRP A 238 -12.58 -12.13 17.47
C TRP A 238 -11.22 -12.00 16.77
N LEU A 239 -10.52 -13.11 16.48
CA LEU A 239 -9.17 -13.10 15.88
C LEU A 239 -9.11 -13.93 14.61
N SER A 240 -8.55 -13.34 13.54
CA SER A 240 -8.09 -14.10 12.37
C SER A 240 -6.70 -13.67 11.94
N LEU A 241 -5.97 -14.59 11.31
CA LEU A 241 -4.66 -14.35 10.72
C LEU A 241 -4.81 -14.28 9.20
N VAL A 242 -4.06 -13.39 8.56
CA VAL A 242 -4.07 -13.21 7.11
C VAL A 242 -2.65 -13.26 6.59
N ALA A 243 -2.44 -14.04 5.53
CA ALA A 243 -1.20 -14.05 4.76
C ALA A 243 -1.53 -13.78 3.29
N GLY A 244 -0.76 -12.92 2.63
CA GLY A 244 -1.04 -12.53 1.25
C GLY A 244 0.13 -11.82 0.58
N TYR A 245 -0.18 -11.19 -0.54
CA TYR A 245 0.76 -10.38 -1.31
C TYR A 245 0.09 -9.06 -1.67
N ARG A 246 0.82 -7.95 -1.54
CA ARG A 246 0.37 -6.59 -1.88
C ARG A 246 1.36 -5.96 -2.83
N ALA A 247 0.83 -5.20 -3.78
CA ALA A 247 1.59 -4.31 -4.64
C ALA A 247 0.89 -2.95 -4.67
N LEU A 248 1.67 -1.89 -4.47
CA LEU A 248 1.23 -0.50 -4.40
C LEU A 248 2.14 0.33 -5.30
N GLY A 249 1.58 1.04 -6.27
CA GLY A 249 2.32 1.90 -7.18
C GLY A 249 1.81 3.32 -7.13
N VAL A 250 2.70 4.26 -7.43
CA VAL A 250 2.40 5.68 -7.57
C VAL A 250 3.36 6.30 -8.60
N ASP A 251 2.82 7.17 -9.42
CA ASP A 251 3.55 8.02 -10.38
C ASP A 251 3.20 9.48 -10.06
N TYR A 252 4.13 10.16 -9.38
CA TYR A 252 3.98 11.55 -8.92
C TYR A 252 5.18 12.37 -9.30
N GLU A 253 4.93 13.51 -9.94
CA GLU A 253 5.94 14.53 -10.27
C GLU A 253 5.41 15.92 -9.96
N ASN A 254 6.17 16.71 -9.19
CA ASN A 254 5.86 18.11 -8.94
C ASN A 254 7.11 18.90 -8.53
N ASP A 255 7.31 20.08 -9.11
CA ASP A 255 8.38 21.06 -8.79
C ASP A 255 9.81 20.43 -8.70
N GLY A 256 10.08 19.41 -9.53
CA GLY A 256 11.38 18.74 -9.57
C GLY A 256 11.57 17.63 -8.53
N PHE A 257 10.52 17.31 -7.76
CA PHE A 257 10.41 16.09 -6.99
C PHE A 257 9.72 15.03 -7.85
N VAL A 258 10.34 13.86 -8.03
CA VAL A 258 9.81 12.72 -8.79
C VAL A 258 9.74 11.51 -7.87
N TYR A 259 8.58 10.85 -7.85
CA TYR A 259 8.36 9.62 -7.09
C TYR A 259 7.47 8.66 -7.90
N ASP A 260 8.10 7.97 -8.86
CA ASP A 260 7.47 6.95 -9.70
C ASP A 260 7.98 5.58 -9.26
N VAL A 261 7.25 4.96 -8.34
CA VAL A 261 7.71 3.74 -7.67
C VAL A 261 6.61 2.70 -7.52
N VAL A 262 7.05 1.45 -7.43
CA VAL A 262 6.24 0.30 -7.06
C VAL A 262 6.83 -0.34 -5.80
N GLN A 263 6.00 -0.50 -4.80
CA GLN A 263 6.29 -1.26 -3.58
C GLN A 263 5.55 -2.59 -3.65
N GLN A 264 6.23 -3.72 -3.46
CA GLN A 264 5.55 -5.01 -3.54
C GLN A 264 6.21 -6.07 -2.65
N GLY A 265 5.38 -6.96 -2.09
CA GLY A 265 5.89 -8.02 -1.23
C GLY A 265 4.83 -8.77 -0.44
N PRO A 266 5.26 -9.79 0.33
CA PRO A 266 4.39 -10.58 1.19
C PRO A 266 3.85 -9.75 2.37
N VAL A 267 2.60 -10.05 2.74
CA VAL A 267 1.90 -9.44 3.89
C VAL A 267 1.53 -10.52 4.90
N LEU A 268 1.75 -10.23 6.18
CA LEU A 268 1.26 -11.02 7.31
C LEU A 268 0.53 -10.10 8.29
N GLY A 269 -0.72 -10.40 8.61
CA GLY A 269 -1.55 -9.58 9.48
C GLY A 269 -2.37 -10.38 10.47
N ALA A 270 -2.76 -9.72 11.55
CA ALA A 270 -3.70 -10.24 12.54
C ALA A 270 -4.91 -9.30 12.61
N VAL A 271 -6.10 -9.81 12.25
CA VAL A 271 -7.35 -9.05 12.26
C VAL A 271 -8.10 -9.32 13.54
N MET A 272 -8.28 -8.28 14.34
CA MET A 272 -9.04 -8.31 15.60
C MET A 272 -10.40 -7.62 15.40
N LYS A 273 -11.49 -8.29 15.80
CA LYS A 273 -12.87 -7.80 15.69
C LYS A 273 -13.45 -7.50 17.07
N PHE A 274 -14.25 -6.44 17.13
CA PHE A 274 -14.89 -5.96 18.36
C PHE A 274 -16.38 -5.72 18.15
#